data_446cc39b1599508787ea6c6082eba61d
#
_entry.id   446cc39b1599508787ea6c6082eba61d
#
_cell.length_a   1.000
_cell.length_b   1.000
_cell.length_c   1.000
_cell.angle_alpha   90.00
_cell.angle_beta   90.00
_cell.angle_gamma   90.00
#
_symmetry.space_group_name_H-M   'P 1'
#
loop_
_entity.id
_entity.type
_entity.pdbx_description
1 polymer ?
#
loop_
_entity_poly.entity_id
_entity_poly.type
_entity_poly.pdbx_seq_one_letter_code
_entity_poly.pdbx_strand_id
1 'polypeptide(L)'
;MDVCELLLSQDIAASCSDPVVPGFEQEGIIMNRDDIDFGTIEFDESRPNVISQLAMLSGKRAYKVRVLGSTPFTGTTTSFVAGTYQNTFTNNVQFVVLDNGPDVCNNVIDALASGKFLMILENNFKALNKSANKGDAAFQIYGYTQGLSASAIENDKYSEETNGGWLVTMQETKASKSGFFLFKTDYATTKAMFNALTEA
;
A
#
# COMPACT_ATOMS: atom_id res chain seq x y z
N MET A 1 11.94 -9.99 19.45
CA MET A 1 13.22 -10.02 18.69
C MET A 1 13.52 -8.58 18.30
N ASP A 2 14.57 -8.02 18.85
CA ASP A 2 14.94 -6.63 18.59
C ASP A 2 15.31 -6.46 17.12
N VAL A 3 14.78 -5.42 16.48
CA VAL A 3 14.99 -5.13 15.05
C VAL A 3 16.48 -4.89 14.74
N CYS A 4 17.28 -4.58 15.74
CA CYS A 4 18.71 -4.35 15.61
C CYS A 4 19.53 -5.62 15.38
N GLU A 5 18.96 -6.82 15.58
CA GLU A 5 19.65 -8.11 15.46
C GLU A 5 19.14 -8.99 14.30
N LEU A 6 18.43 -8.40 13.33
CA LEU A 6 17.99 -9.13 12.15
C LEU A 6 19.19 -9.50 11.28
N LEU A 7 19.54 -10.76 11.29
CA LEU A 7 20.56 -11.36 10.43
C LEU A 7 19.89 -11.97 9.19
N LEU A 8 20.66 -12.06 8.10
CA LEU A 8 20.22 -12.79 6.92
C LEU A 8 19.97 -14.25 7.29
N SER A 9 18.74 -14.73 7.11
CA SER A 9 18.30 -16.07 7.50
C SER A 9 17.73 -16.89 6.33
N GLN A 10 17.80 -16.35 5.11
CA GLN A 10 17.27 -16.98 3.90
C GLN A 10 18.21 -16.72 2.73
N ASP A 11 18.35 -17.71 1.82
CA ASP A 11 19.11 -17.57 0.59
C ASP A 11 18.49 -16.52 -0.34
N ILE A 12 19.34 -15.76 -1.04
CA ILE A 12 18.91 -14.85 -2.10
C ILE A 12 18.92 -15.63 -3.41
N ALA A 13 17.78 -16.17 -3.79
CA ALA A 13 17.65 -16.99 -4.99
C ALA A 13 16.51 -16.48 -5.89
N ALA A 14 16.72 -16.58 -7.21
CA ALA A 14 15.67 -16.38 -8.19
C ALA A 14 14.83 -17.65 -8.35
N SER A 15 13.51 -17.52 -8.38
CA SER A 15 12.61 -18.63 -8.67
C SER A 15 12.28 -18.66 -10.16
N CYS A 16 12.68 -19.72 -10.85
CA CYS A 16 12.30 -19.94 -12.25
C CYS A 16 10.86 -20.42 -12.40
N SER A 17 10.31 -21.06 -11.37
CA SER A 17 8.93 -21.57 -11.37
C SER A 17 7.88 -20.53 -10.99
N ASP A 18 8.29 -19.44 -10.34
CA ASP A 18 7.43 -18.34 -9.90
C ASP A 18 8.20 -17.02 -10.02
N PRO A 19 8.46 -16.56 -11.26
CA PRO A 19 9.22 -15.32 -11.48
C PRO A 19 8.43 -14.11 -11.00
N VAL A 20 9.14 -13.13 -10.44
CA VAL A 20 8.54 -11.87 -10.01
C VAL A 20 7.99 -11.11 -11.21
N VAL A 21 6.71 -10.74 -11.15
CA VAL A 21 6.04 -9.90 -12.13
C VAL A 21 5.95 -8.48 -11.58
N PRO A 22 6.53 -7.48 -12.23
CA PRO A 22 6.51 -6.10 -11.75
C PRO A 22 5.13 -5.46 -11.87
N GLY A 23 4.87 -4.45 -11.03
CA GLY A 23 3.69 -3.60 -11.08
C GLY A 23 2.54 -4.05 -10.19
N PHE A 24 1.44 -3.33 -10.32
CA PHE A 24 0.22 -3.47 -9.53
C PHE A 24 -0.98 -3.69 -10.43
N GLU A 25 -2.04 -4.26 -9.85
CA GLU A 25 -3.38 -4.25 -10.44
C GLU A 25 -3.94 -2.82 -10.45
N GLN A 26 -4.96 -2.58 -11.27
CA GLN A 26 -5.55 -1.24 -11.45
C GLN A 26 -6.32 -0.72 -10.22
N GLU A 27 -6.68 -1.60 -9.30
CA GLU A 27 -7.48 -1.26 -8.14
C GLU A 27 -6.69 -1.43 -6.85
N GLY A 28 -6.61 -0.35 -6.08
CA GLY A 28 -6.15 -0.31 -4.71
C GLY A 28 -7.22 0.28 -3.79
N ILE A 29 -6.94 0.31 -2.51
CA ILE A 29 -7.78 1.00 -1.52
C ILE A 29 -6.94 1.97 -0.70
N ILE A 30 -7.57 3.08 -0.33
CA ILE A 30 -7.02 4.09 0.57
C ILE A 30 -7.98 4.27 1.74
N MET A 31 -7.46 4.46 2.93
CA MET A 31 -8.26 4.71 4.12
C MET A 31 -7.62 5.80 4.98
N ASN A 32 -8.44 6.61 5.63
CA ASN A 32 -7.95 7.53 6.63
C ASN A 32 -7.31 6.74 7.77
N ARG A 33 -6.13 7.13 8.19
CA ARG A 33 -5.41 6.42 9.25
C ARG A 33 -6.18 6.40 10.58
N ASP A 34 -6.88 7.47 10.87
CA ASP A 34 -7.66 7.63 12.11
C ASP A 34 -8.97 6.82 12.12
N ASP A 35 -9.41 6.32 10.95
CA ASP A 35 -10.60 5.48 10.81
C ASP A 35 -10.26 3.96 10.95
N ILE A 36 -8.98 3.60 11.17
CA ILE A 36 -8.53 2.23 11.34
C ILE A 36 -8.64 1.82 12.81
N ASP A 37 -9.19 0.65 13.07
CA ASP A 37 -9.17 0.05 14.41
C ASP A 37 -7.84 -0.66 14.69
N PHE A 38 -6.85 0.12 15.12
CA PHE A 38 -5.53 -0.41 15.47
C PHE A 38 -5.55 -1.42 16.62
N GLY A 39 -6.61 -1.43 17.45
CA GLY A 39 -6.76 -2.36 18.57
C GLY A 39 -7.10 -3.78 18.14
N THR A 40 -7.64 -3.95 16.92
CA THR A 40 -8.02 -5.26 16.38
C THR A 40 -7.07 -5.79 15.32
N ILE A 41 -5.97 -5.06 15.04
CA ILE A 41 -4.97 -5.53 14.09
C ILE A 41 -4.24 -6.74 14.66
N GLU A 42 -4.22 -7.82 13.89
CA GLU A 42 -3.47 -9.03 14.22
C GLU A 42 -2.32 -9.23 13.22
N PHE A 43 -1.17 -9.65 13.74
CA PHE A 43 -0.01 -10.03 12.93
C PHE A 43 0.13 -11.54 12.89
N ASP A 44 0.77 -12.03 11.83
CA ASP A 44 1.23 -13.42 11.76
C ASP A 44 2.34 -13.62 12.78
N GLU A 45 2.20 -14.67 13.63
CA GLU A 45 3.15 -14.94 14.73
C GLU A 45 4.59 -15.18 14.25
N SER A 46 4.75 -15.74 13.06
CA SER A 46 6.05 -16.06 12.47
C SER A 46 6.63 -14.96 11.60
N ARG A 47 5.78 -14.03 11.12
CA ARG A 47 6.13 -13.00 10.15
C ARG A 47 5.61 -11.63 10.60
N PRO A 48 6.37 -10.87 11.39
CA PRO A 48 5.92 -9.62 12.00
C PRO A 48 5.69 -8.45 11.02
N ASN A 49 5.81 -8.66 9.74
CA ASN A 49 5.45 -7.75 8.65
C ASN A 49 4.20 -8.19 7.88
N VAL A 50 3.53 -9.25 8.31
CA VAL A 50 2.27 -9.74 7.73
C VAL A 50 1.13 -9.45 8.69
N ILE A 51 0.14 -8.71 8.22
CA ILE A 51 -1.10 -8.40 8.93
C ILE A 51 -2.13 -9.43 8.51
N SER A 52 -2.61 -10.22 9.46
CA SER A 52 -3.59 -11.30 9.25
C SER A 52 -5.03 -10.81 9.43
N GLN A 53 -5.22 -9.70 10.15
CA GLN A 53 -6.51 -9.05 10.33
C GLN A 53 -6.37 -7.54 10.39
N LEU A 54 -7.20 -6.85 9.61
CA LEU A 54 -7.32 -5.40 9.59
C LEU A 54 -8.81 -5.05 9.54
N ALA A 55 -9.25 -4.13 10.39
CA ALA A 55 -10.63 -3.67 10.42
C ALA A 55 -10.71 -2.15 10.52
N MET A 56 -11.83 -1.61 10.07
CA MET A 56 -12.18 -0.21 10.22
C MET A 56 -13.01 -0.01 11.50
N LEU A 57 -12.96 1.18 12.07
CA LEU A 57 -13.88 1.59 13.14
C LEU A 57 -15.33 1.53 12.65
N SER A 58 -16.27 1.31 13.58
CA SER A 58 -17.69 1.18 13.26
C SER A 58 -18.22 2.37 12.45
N GLY A 59 -18.87 2.10 11.33
CA GLY A 59 -19.41 3.09 10.40
C GLY A 59 -18.35 3.80 9.54
N LYS A 60 -17.11 3.30 9.55
CA LYS A 60 -16.00 3.79 8.71
C LYS A 60 -15.64 2.77 7.65
N ARG A 61 -15.10 3.24 6.53
CA ARG A 61 -14.70 2.39 5.40
C ARG A 61 -13.47 2.92 4.69
N ALA A 62 -12.83 2.04 3.95
CA ALA A 62 -11.83 2.41 2.95
C ALA A 62 -12.50 2.91 1.65
N TYR A 63 -11.73 3.60 0.84
CA TYR A 63 -12.13 4.11 -0.47
C TYR A 63 -11.34 3.45 -1.57
N LYS A 64 -11.99 3.09 -2.66
CA LYS A 64 -11.33 2.52 -3.84
C LYS A 64 -10.54 3.59 -4.58
N VAL A 65 -9.31 3.24 -4.96
CA VAL A 65 -8.49 4.02 -5.88
C VAL A 65 -8.29 3.18 -7.13
N ARG A 66 -8.83 3.63 -8.25
CA ARG A 66 -8.69 2.94 -9.52
C ARG A 66 -7.90 3.79 -10.50
N VAL A 67 -6.74 3.27 -10.88
CA VAL A 67 -5.85 3.89 -11.87
C VAL A 67 -5.93 3.10 -13.17
N LEU A 68 -6.39 3.76 -14.23
CA LEU A 68 -6.50 3.15 -15.56
C LEU A 68 -5.13 3.16 -16.24
N GLY A 69 -4.91 2.16 -17.09
CA GLY A 69 -3.68 2.05 -17.88
C GLY A 69 -2.96 0.72 -17.69
N SER A 70 -1.87 0.55 -18.42
CA SER A 70 -1.06 -0.68 -18.39
C SER A 70 -0.05 -0.71 -17.23
N THR A 71 0.26 0.45 -16.64
CA THR A 71 1.23 0.61 -15.55
C THR A 71 0.63 1.45 -14.42
N PRO A 72 -0.47 0.97 -13.77
CA PRO A 72 -1.10 1.69 -12.68
C PRO A 72 -0.13 1.86 -11.52
N PHE A 73 -0.26 2.96 -10.79
CA PHE A 73 0.60 3.31 -9.64
C PHE A 73 2.10 3.42 -9.97
N THR A 74 2.44 3.74 -11.21
CA THR A 74 3.84 4.03 -11.62
C THR A 74 4.42 5.14 -10.73
N GLY A 75 5.68 4.99 -10.29
CA GLY A 75 6.31 5.90 -9.34
C GLY A 75 6.22 5.43 -7.88
N THR A 76 5.48 4.34 -7.61
CA THR A 76 5.49 3.72 -6.29
C THR A 76 6.83 3.06 -6.00
N THR A 77 7.48 3.49 -4.91
CA THR A 77 8.83 3.03 -4.55
C THR A 77 8.99 2.87 -3.05
N THR A 78 9.90 1.98 -2.66
CA THR A 78 10.41 1.87 -1.29
C THR A 78 11.92 2.04 -1.32
N SER A 79 12.46 2.97 -0.55
CA SER A 79 13.87 3.31 -0.50
C SER A 79 14.42 3.14 0.93
N PHE A 80 15.61 2.57 1.04
CA PHE A 80 16.34 2.47 2.31
C PHE A 80 16.92 3.83 2.70
N VAL A 81 16.83 4.17 3.98
CA VAL A 81 17.39 5.38 4.56
C VAL A 81 18.26 5.00 5.75
N ALA A 82 19.58 5.18 5.60
CA ALA A 82 20.52 5.00 6.69
C ALA A 82 20.33 6.09 7.76
N GLY A 83 20.23 5.68 9.01
CA GLY A 83 20.09 6.61 10.13
C GLY A 83 21.20 6.40 11.16
N THR A 84 21.50 7.43 11.95
CA THR A 84 22.55 7.38 12.99
C THR A 84 22.20 6.37 14.09
N TYR A 85 20.94 6.27 14.46
CA TYR A 85 20.48 5.38 15.55
C TYR A 85 19.67 4.20 15.05
N GLN A 86 18.94 4.39 13.97
CA GLN A 86 18.07 3.36 13.39
C GLN A 86 17.93 3.55 11.90
N ASN A 87 18.08 2.48 11.15
CA ASN A 87 17.79 2.43 9.73
C ASN A 87 16.27 2.40 9.51
N THR A 88 15.82 3.09 8.49
CA THR A 88 14.39 3.21 8.15
C THR A 88 14.17 3.08 6.66
N PHE A 89 12.92 3.08 6.25
CA PHE A 89 12.53 3.11 4.84
C PHE A 89 11.64 4.31 4.56
N THR A 90 11.69 4.80 3.34
CA THR A 90 10.74 5.78 2.80
C THR A 90 9.91 5.08 1.74
N ASN A 91 8.60 5.12 1.91
CA ASN A 91 7.63 4.63 0.95
C ASN A 91 7.00 5.80 0.20
N ASN A 92 6.98 5.74 -1.12
CA ASN A 92 6.21 6.64 -1.98
C ASN A 92 5.14 5.83 -2.69
N VAL A 93 3.94 6.37 -2.76
CA VAL A 93 2.85 5.82 -3.58
C VAL A 93 2.36 6.92 -4.50
N GLN A 94 2.30 6.63 -5.81
CA GLN A 94 1.89 7.60 -6.81
C GLN A 94 0.68 7.09 -7.59
N PHE A 95 -0.27 7.98 -7.85
CA PHE A 95 -1.46 7.66 -8.64
C PHE A 95 -2.06 8.92 -9.28
N VAL A 96 -2.87 8.69 -10.31
CA VAL A 96 -3.54 9.75 -11.06
C VAL A 96 -5.02 9.78 -10.73
N VAL A 97 -5.57 10.96 -10.46
CA VAL A 97 -6.99 11.23 -10.33
C VAL A 97 -7.47 11.92 -11.61
N LEU A 98 -8.28 11.20 -12.41
CA LEU A 98 -8.72 11.64 -13.74
C LEU A 98 -9.98 12.51 -13.71
N ASP A 99 -10.19 13.26 -12.63
CA ASP A 99 -11.34 14.16 -12.49
C ASP A 99 -10.87 15.51 -11.93
N ASN A 100 -11.49 16.59 -12.44
CA ASN A 100 -11.17 17.97 -12.09
C ASN A 100 -12.40 18.75 -11.60
N GLY A 101 -13.49 18.04 -11.29
CA GLY A 101 -14.72 18.66 -10.80
C GLY A 101 -14.59 19.23 -9.39
N PRO A 102 -15.48 20.16 -9.01
CA PRO A 102 -15.43 20.79 -7.68
C PRO A 102 -15.58 19.80 -6.53
N ASP A 103 -16.38 18.76 -6.70
CA ASP A 103 -16.58 17.73 -5.68
C ASP A 103 -15.29 16.90 -5.46
N VAL A 104 -14.57 16.57 -6.53
CA VAL A 104 -13.29 15.85 -6.42
C VAL A 104 -12.22 16.74 -5.81
N CYS A 105 -12.15 18.01 -6.20
CA CYS A 105 -11.21 18.95 -5.59
C CYS A 105 -11.44 19.04 -4.07
N ASN A 106 -12.68 19.28 -3.64
CA ASN A 106 -13.00 19.45 -2.22
C ASN A 106 -12.93 18.13 -1.42
N ASN A 107 -13.50 17.03 -1.94
CA ASN A 107 -13.68 15.81 -1.16
C ASN A 107 -12.52 14.80 -1.31
N VAL A 108 -11.68 14.96 -2.34
CA VAL A 108 -10.54 14.06 -2.59
C VAL A 108 -9.23 14.82 -2.49
N ILE A 109 -8.99 15.81 -3.33
CA ILE A 109 -7.69 16.47 -3.44
C ILE A 109 -7.34 17.24 -2.15
N ASP A 110 -8.26 18.07 -1.63
CA ASP A 110 -8.04 18.83 -0.40
C ASP A 110 -7.94 17.90 0.82
N ALA A 111 -8.69 16.78 0.84
CA ALA A 111 -8.56 15.77 1.87
C ALA A 111 -7.19 15.08 1.81
N LEU A 112 -6.71 14.68 0.63
CA LEU A 112 -5.40 14.08 0.44
C LEU A 112 -4.26 15.03 0.85
N ALA A 113 -4.43 16.33 0.60
CA ALA A 113 -3.45 17.35 0.98
C ALA A 113 -3.31 17.51 2.50
N SER A 114 -4.33 17.19 3.28
CA SER A 114 -4.40 17.50 4.71
C SER A 114 -4.29 16.27 5.62
N GLY A 115 -4.61 15.07 5.10
CA GLY A 115 -4.78 13.86 5.89
C GLY A 115 -3.53 12.99 6.02
N LYS A 116 -3.70 11.93 6.82
CA LYS A 116 -2.80 10.76 6.87
C LYS A 116 -3.56 9.52 6.49
N PHE A 117 -2.94 8.71 5.63
CA PHE A 117 -3.60 7.60 4.99
C PHE A 117 -2.81 6.30 5.12
N LEU A 118 -3.53 5.19 4.98
CA LEU A 118 -2.97 3.89 4.71
C LEU A 118 -3.51 3.44 3.35
N MET A 119 -2.64 2.90 2.51
CA MET A 119 -3.03 2.33 1.21
C MET A 119 -2.68 0.87 1.14
N ILE A 120 -3.55 0.09 0.51
CA ILE A 120 -3.28 -1.31 0.17
C ILE A 120 -3.38 -1.45 -1.35
N LEU A 121 -2.30 -1.89 -1.95
CA LEU A 121 -2.21 -2.14 -3.39
C LEU A 121 -2.05 -3.62 -3.67
N GLU A 122 -2.70 -4.10 -4.71
CA GLU A 122 -2.58 -5.48 -5.15
C GLU A 122 -1.44 -5.62 -6.16
N ASN A 123 -0.41 -6.40 -5.82
CA ASN A 123 0.72 -6.68 -6.69
C ASN A 123 0.32 -7.61 -7.85
N ASN A 124 0.94 -7.43 -9.02
CA ASN A 124 0.87 -8.42 -10.10
C ASN A 124 1.52 -9.74 -9.69
N PHE A 125 2.62 -9.67 -8.95
CA PHE A 125 3.25 -10.83 -8.33
C PHE A 125 2.51 -11.25 -7.06
N LYS A 126 1.82 -12.37 -7.10
CA LYS A 126 1.00 -12.86 -5.99
C LYS A 126 1.63 -14.03 -5.21
N ALA A 127 2.73 -14.60 -5.70
CA ALA A 127 3.38 -15.79 -5.14
C ALA A 127 2.44 -17.00 -4.99
N LEU A 128 1.57 -17.23 -5.98
CA LEU A 128 0.56 -18.29 -5.96
C LEU A 128 1.12 -19.71 -6.07
N ASN A 129 2.32 -19.83 -6.62
CA ASN A 129 2.98 -21.13 -6.84
C ASN A 129 3.82 -21.61 -5.66
N LYS A 130 3.96 -20.79 -4.60
CA LYS A 130 4.62 -21.24 -3.37
C LYS A 130 3.80 -22.33 -2.69
N SER A 131 4.47 -23.37 -2.18
CA SER A 131 3.82 -24.52 -1.53
C SER A 131 3.11 -24.15 -0.23
N ALA A 132 3.67 -23.21 0.52
CA ALA A 132 3.06 -22.62 1.70
C ALA A 132 2.74 -21.14 1.42
N ASN A 133 1.71 -20.59 2.06
CA ASN A 133 1.33 -19.17 1.97
C ASN A 133 1.05 -18.69 0.53
N LYS A 134 0.23 -19.42 -0.20
CA LYS A 134 -0.18 -19.07 -1.57
C LYS A 134 -0.89 -17.73 -1.62
N GLY A 135 -0.27 -16.75 -2.25
CA GLY A 135 -0.82 -15.40 -2.41
C GLY A 135 -0.40 -14.42 -1.32
N ASP A 136 0.60 -14.74 -0.49
CA ASP A 136 1.10 -13.88 0.60
C ASP A 136 1.81 -12.61 0.13
N ALA A 137 2.19 -12.53 -1.13
CA ALA A 137 2.78 -11.33 -1.75
C ALA A 137 1.74 -10.44 -2.47
N ALA A 138 0.45 -10.84 -2.47
CA ALA A 138 -0.56 -10.18 -3.29
C ALA A 138 -0.89 -8.76 -2.84
N PHE A 139 -1.03 -8.51 -1.54
CA PHE A 139 -1.52 -7.24 -1.04
C PHE A 139 -0.46 -6.54 -0.20
N GLN A 140 0.12 -5.47 -0.72
CA GLN A 140 1.14 -4.67 -0.04
C GLN A 140 0.52 -3.44 0.60
N ILE A 141 0.92 -3.18 1.84
CA ILE A 141 0.42 -2.08 2.67
C ILE A 141 1.47 -0.98 2.72
N TYR A 142 1.05 0.26 2.46
CA TYR A 142 1.84 1.47 2.55
C TYR A 142 1.22 2.42 3.59
N GLY A 143 2.06 3.11 4.37
CA GLY A 143 1.58 4.05 5.38
C GLY A 143 1.23 3.40 6.73
N TYR A 144 1.66 2.17 6.99
CA TYR A 144 1.33 1.51 8.25
C TYR A 144 1.97 2.19 9.47
N THR A 145 3.26 2.54 9.40
CA THR A 145 4.02 3.02 10.56
C THR A 145 3.60 4.44 10.97
N GLN A 146 3.61 5.39 10.04
CA GLN A 146 3.34 6.80 10.35
C GLN A 146 2.19 7.41 9.52
N GLY A 147 1.67 6.67 8.57
CA GLY A 147 0.72 7.17 7.58
C GLY A 147 1.40 7.79 6.36
N LEU A 148 0.77 7.64 5.22
CA LEU A 148 1.10 8.38 4.00
C LEU A 148 0.55 9.79 4.11
N SER A 149 1.37 10.80 3.83
CA SER A 149 0.95 12.19 3.67
C SER A 149 1.31 12.66 2.28
N ALA A 150 0.59 13.63 1.74
CA ALA A 150 0.92 14.18 0.42
C ALA A 150 2.32 14.82 0.45
N SER A 151 3.17 14.44 -0.50
CA SER A 151 4.47 15.07 -0.75
C SER A 151 4.44 15.93 -2.00
N ALA A 152 3.58 15.61 -2.98
CA ALA A 152 3.29 16.45 -4.14
C ALA A 152 1.86 16.15 -4.63
N ILE A 153 1.15 17.20 -5.03
CA ILE A 153 -0.13 17.13 -5.72
C ILE A 153 -0.05 18.16 -6.84
N GLU A 154 -0.07 17.69 -8.08
CA GLU A 154 0.15 18.51 -9.26
C GLU A 154 -0.97 18.33 -10.26
N ASN A 155 -1.39 19.43 -10.92
CA ASN A 155 -2.37 19.38 -11.98
C ASN A 155 -1.86 20.19 -13.18
N ASP A 156 -1.39 19.49 -14.19
CA ASP A 156 -1.07 20.09 -15.50
C ASP A 156 -2.19 19.76 -16.48
N LYS A 157 -2.94 20.79 -16.87
CA LYS A 157 -4.11 20.67 -17.76
C LYS A 157 -3.76 20.19 -19.18
N TYR A 158 -2.49 20.28 -19.57
CA TYR A 158 -1.99 19.88 -20.88
C TYR A 158 -1.14 18.62 -20.86
N SER A 159 -0.95 18.00 -19.69
CA SER A 159 -0.21 16.76 -19.56
C SER A 159 -0.95 15.60 -20.24
N GLU A 160 -0.30 14.96 -21.21
CA GLU A 160 -0.81 13.73 -21.81
C GLU A 160 -0.69 12.53 -20.86
N GLU A 161 0.30 12.53 -19.97
CA GLU A 161 0.55 11.46 -19.00
C GLU A 161 -0.58 11.34 -17.97
N THR A 162 -1.10 12.47 -17.50
CA THR A 162 -2.21 12.52 -16.53
C THR A 162 -3.55 12.79 -17.20
N ASN A 163 -3.58 12.96 -18.51
CA ASN A 163 -4.76 13.37 -19.27
C ASN A 163 -5.42 14.63 -18.67
N GLY A 164 -4.62 15.60 -18.23
CA GLY A 164 -5.08 16.81 -17.56
C GLY A 164 -5.62 16.64 -16.16
N GLY A 165 -5.50 15.45 -15.58
CA GLY A 165 -5.89 15.11 -14.22
C GLY A 165 -4.86 15.53 -13.16
N TRP A 166 -5.03 15.04 -11.95
CA TRP A 166 -4.13 15.30 -10.83
C TRP A 166 -3.13 14.16 -10.65
N LEU A 167 -1.85 14.48 -10.61
CA LEU A 167 -0.80 13.55 -10.19
C LEU A 167 -0.62 13.70 -8.68
N VAL A 168 -0.86 12.64 -7.94
CA VAL A 168 -0.76 12.62 -6.48
C VAL A 168 0.40 11.72 -6.08
N THR A 169 1.33 12.25 -5.30
CA THR A 169 2.41 11.50 -4.67
C THR A 169 2.24 11.57 -3.16
N MET A 170 2.02 10.40 -2.56
CA MET A 170 1.91 10.24 -1.12
C MET A 170 3.19 9.62 -0.58
N GLN A 171 3.66 10.07 0.58
CA GLN A 171 4.91 9.60 1.16
C GLN A 171 4.75 9.23 2.64
N GLU A 172 5.35 8.10 3.03
CA GLU A 172 5.64 7.75 4.41
C GLU A 172 7.15 7.75 4.62
N THR A 173 7.64 8.62 5.48
CA THR A 173 9.05 8.62 5.90
C THR A 173 9.22 7.78 7.16
N LYS A 174 10.42 7.25 7.39
CA LYS A 174 10.79 6.51 8.62
C LYS A 174 9.91 5.26 8.86
N ALA A 175 9.47 4.59 7.80
CA ALA A 175 8.82 3.30 7.94
C ALA A 175 9.80 2.30 8.60
N SER A 176 9.29 1.53 9.56
CA SER A 176 10.09 0.61 10.38
C SER A 176 10.53 -0.67 9.65
N LYS A 177 9.87 -1.00 8.55
CA LYS A 177 10.11 -2.21 7.75
C LYS A 177 10.08 -1.89 6.26
N SER A 178 10.75 -2.71 5.46
CA SER A 178 10.78 -2.59 4.00
C SER A 178 9.42 -2.82 3.32
N GLY A 179 8.49 -3.49 3.99
CA GLY A 179 7.14 -3.71 3.49
C GLY A 179 6.26 -4.41 4.50
N PHE A 180 5.00 -4.03 4.54
CA PHE A 180 3.93 -4.74 5.22
C PHE A 180 3.00 -5.37 4.20
N PHE A 181 2.44 -6.52 4.53
CA PHE A 181 1.54 -7.27 3.66
C PHE A 181 0.26 -7.63 4.39
N LEU A 182 -0.87 -7.59 3.67
CA LEU A 182 -2.12 -8.14 4.15
C LEU A 182 -2.22 -9.58 3.65
N PHE A 183 -2.33 -10.53 4.56
CA PHE A 183 -2.49 -11.94 4.21
C PHE A 183 -3.10 -12.73 5.37
N LYS A 184 -4.14 -13.50 5.07
CA LYS A 184 -4.80 -14.33 6.09
C LYS A 184 -4.41 -15.79 5.95
N THR A 185 -5.02 -16.52 5.05
CA THR A 185 -4.77 -17.96 4.85
C THR A 185 -4.41 -18.29 3.42
N ASP A 186 -5.02 -17.60 2.47
CA ASP A 186 -4.84 -17.73 1.03
C ASP A 186 -5.24 -16.44 0.31
N TYR A 187 -5.00 -16.39 -0.98
CA TYR A 187 -5.33 -15.23 -1.81
C TYR A 187 -6.84 -14.90 -1.80
N ALA A 188 -7.71 -15.90 -1.92
CA ALA A 188 -9.16 -15.69 -2.02
C ALA A 188 -9.73 -15.10 -0.73
N THR A 189 -9.34 -15.65 0.41
CA THR A 189 -9.75 -15.16 1.74
C THR A 189 -9.22 -13.76 1.99
N THR A 190 -7.97 -13.49 1.61
CA THR A 190 -7.36 -12.15 1.74
C THR A 190 -8.03 -11.14 0.82
N LYS A 191 -8.35 -11.52 -0.43
CA LYS A 191 -9.10 -10.66 -1.38
C LYS A 191 -10.50 -10.34 -0.86
N ALA A 192 -11.18 -11.29 -0.24
CA ALA A 192 -12.48 -11.04 0.40
C ALA A 192 -12.37 -10.03 1.54
N MET A 193 -11.34 -10.16 2.40
CA MET A 193 -11.07 -9.19 3.47
C MET A 193 -10.73 -7.80 2.89
N PHE A 194 -9.88 -7.73 1.87
CA PHE A 194 -9.55 -6.48 1.16
C PHE A 194 -10.81 -5.78 0.63
N ASN A 195 -11.72 -6.51 0.00
CA ASN A 195 -12.97 -5.95 -0.52
C ASN A 195 -13.92 -5.50 0.60
N ALA A 196 -14.02 -6.27 1.68
CA ALA A 196 -14.87 -5.95 2.83
C ALA A 196 -14.49 -4.62 3.50
N LEU A 197 -13.22 -4.20 3.45
CA LEU A 197 -12.79 -2.89 3.98
C LEU A 197 -13.47 -1.69 3.29
N THR A 198 -14.00 -1.86 2.07
CA THR A 198 -14.70 -0.80 1.32
C THR A 198 -16.22 -0.84 1.50
N GLU A 199 -16.74 -1.84 2.19
CA GLU A 199 -18.15 -2.00 2.52
C GLU A 199 -18.42 -1.32 3.87
N ALA A 200 -19.46 -0.50 3.95
CA ALA A 200 -19.85 0.20 5.18
C ALA A 200 -20.91 -0.59 5.96
#